data_9daf3a0171b91c4bad0df99a54ee5781
#
_entry.id   9daf3a0171b91c4bad0df99a54ee5781
#
_cell.length_a   1.000
_cell.length_b   1.000
_cell.length_c   1.000
_cell.angle_alpha   90.00
_cell.angle_beta   90.00
_cell.angle_gamma   90.00
#
_symmetry.space_group_name_H-M   'P 1'
#
loop_
_entity.id
_entity.type
_entity.pdbx_description
1 polymer ?
#
loop_
_entity_poly.entity_id
_entity_poly.type
_entity_poly.pdbx_seq_one_letter_code
_entity_poly.pdbx_strand_id
1 'polypeptide(L)'
;VAAADRARAVELLEANGYTVAILAQPDYRNVEEFRQFGQPKLGFLVSAGAMDSMVSNYTANNKPRSEDAYAHGGVAGHRPDRATNIYVQKIREAYKGVNVLIGGIEASLRRTSHYDYWTNTVKRSILLDSKADLLMYGMGEHSLLEIAALLREGIPARQIRNVRGTCWYTSRKE
;
A
#
# COMPACT_ATOMS: atom_id res chain seq x y z
N VAL A 1 8.08 -14.81 2.02
CA VAL A 1 6.63 -14.58 1.84
C VAL A 1 6.42 -13.29 1.07
N ALA A 2 6.96 -12.14 1.49
CA ALA A 2 6.71 -10.87 0.80
C ALA A 2 7.33 -10.75 -0.59
N ALA A 3 8.49 -11.34 -0.81
CA ALA A 3 9.08 -11.38 -2.14
C ALA A 3 8.24 -12.27 -3.07
N ALA A 4 7.72 -13.38 -2.57
CA ALA A 4 6.85 -14.28 -3.32
C ALA A 4 5.49 -13.65 -3.66
N ASP A 5 4.84 -12.94 -2.73
CA ASP A 5 3.54 -12.31 -2.98
C ASP A 5 3.65 -11.14 -3.96
N ARG A 6 4.74 -10.37 -3.89
CA ARG A 6 5.03 -9.31 -4.87
C ARG A 6 5.35 -9.88 -6.25
N ALA A 7 6.17 -10.92 -6.31
CA ALA A 7 6.48 -11.63 -7.56
C ALA A 7 5.18 -12.14 -8.20
N ARG A 8 4.31 -12.78 -7.42
CA ARG A 8 3.03 -13.29 -7.92
C ARG A 8 2.10 -12.20 -8.45
N ALA A 9 2.00 -11.05 -7.78
CA ALA A 9 1.19 -9.93 -8.27
C ALA A 9 1.77 -9.36 -9.59
N VAL A 10 3.08 -9.26 -9.71
CA VAL A 10 3.77 -8.83 -10.93
C VAL A 10 3.55 -9.83 -12.06
N GLU A 11 3.85 -11.12 -11.83
CA GLU A 11 3.64 -12.18 -12.81
C GLU A 11 2.20 -12.22 -13.32
N LEU A 12 1.23 -12.06 -12.40
CA LEU A 12 -0.19 -12.06 -12.73
C LEU A 12 -0.55 -10.88 -13.64
N LEU A 13 -0.07 -9.68 -13.33
CA LEU A 13 -0.33 -8.49 -14.13
C LEU A 13 0.36 -8.57 -15.49
N GLU A 14 1.63 -8.99 -15.55
CA GLU A 14 2.39 -9.14 -16.79
C GLU A 14 1.78 -10.20 -17.71
N ALA A 15 1.34 -11.33 -17.15
CA ALA A 15 0.62 -12.37 -17.89
C ALA A 15 -0.70 -11.86 -18.51
N ASN A 16 -1.28 -10.78 -17.97
CA ASN A 16 -2.48 -10.13 -18.49
C ASN A 16 -2.17 -8.85 -19.30
N GLY A 17 -0.93 -8.67 -19.73
CA GLY A 17 -0.51 -7.60 -20.64
C GLY A 17 -0.32 -6.24 -20.00
N TYR A 18 -0.08 -6.18 -18.69
CA TYR A 18 0.28 -4.95 -17.98
C TYR A 18 1.79 -4.84 -17.83
N THR A 19 2.33 -3.65 -17.96
CA THR A 19 3.73 -3.36 -17.61
C THR A 19 3.80 -2.94 -16.15
N VAL A 20 4.68 -3.59 -15.39
CA VAL A 20 4.83 -3.35 -13.95
C VAL A 20 6.24 -2.89 -13.63
N ALA A 21 6.38 -1.84 -12.83
CA ALA A 21 7.63 -1.41 -12.24
C ALA A 21 7.57 -1.61 -10.72
N ILE A 22 8.64 -2.12 -10.13
CA ILE A 22 8.72 -2.35 -8.68
C ILE A 22 9.63 -1.30 -8.06
N LEU A 23 9.07 -0.53 -7.15
CA LEU A 23 9.80 0.38 -6.29
C LEU A 23 9.97 -0.29 -4.92
N ALA A 24 11.11 -0.94 -4.72
CA ALA A 24 11.37 -1.71 -3.52
C ALA A 24 11.95 -0.83 -2.41
N GLN A 25 11.18 -0.61 -1.34
CA GLN A 25 11.60 0.11 -0.14
C GLN A 25 12.30 1.46 -0.45
N PRO A 26 11.59 2.39 -1.15
CA PRO A 26 12.17 3.67 -1.53
C PRO A 26 12.55 4.50 -0.29
N ASP A 27 13.57 5.35 -0.43
CA ASP A 27 13.86 6.33 0.61
C ASP A 27 12.71 7.34 0.71
N TYR A 28 11.89 7.17 1.73
CA TYR A 28 10.72 8.00 1.97
C TYR A 28 11.05 9.46 2.32
N ARG A 29 12.31 9.77 2.60
CA ARG A 29 12.78 11.14 2.84
C ARG A 29 12.96 11.91 1.54
N ASN A 30 13.11 11.19 0.42
CA ASN A 30 13.35 11.78 -0.89
C ASN A 30 12.17 11.47 -1.84
N VAL A 31 11.43 12.50 -2.24
CA VAL A 31 10.29 12.36 -3.16
C VAL A 31 10.70 11.91 -4.56
N GLU A 32 11.94 12.20 -4.99
CA GLU A 32 12.45 11.83 -6.31
C GLU A 32 12.58 10.30 -6.47
N GLU A 33 12.75 9.57 -5.38
CA GLU A 33 12.69 8.10 -5.38
C GLU A 33 11.37 7.58 -5.96
N PHE A 34 10.28 8.30 -5.73
CA PHE A 34 8.94 7.93 -6.22
C PHE A 34 8.71 8.36 -7.68
N ARG A 35 9.62 9.11 -8.28
CA ARG A 35 9.54 9.59 -9.66
C ARG A 35 10.43 8.83 -10.63
N GLN A 36 11.31 7.93 -10.17
CA GLN A 36 12.33 7.29 -10.99
C GLN A 36 11.79 6.53 -12.22
N PHE A 37 10.54 6.06 -12.18
CA PHE A 37 9.89 5.39 -13.31
C PHE A 37 8.86 6.26 -14.04
N GLY A 38 8.76 7.54 -13.66
CA GLY A 38 7.73 8.43 -14.19
C GLY A 38 6.33 8.14 -13.63
N GLN A 39 5.33 8.88 -14.11
CA GLN A 39 3.94 8.70 -13.71
C GLN A 39 3.34 7.45 -14.35
N PRO A 40 2.83 6.49 -13.56
CA PRO A 40 2.19 5.31 -14.12
C PRO A 40 0.87 5.66 -14.81
N LYS A 41 0.53 4.94 -15.88
CA LYS A 41 -0.72 5.14 -16.63
C LYS A 41 -1.96 4.75 -15.83
N LEU A 42 -1.88 3.66 -15.08
CA LEU A 42 -3.03 3.13 -14.33
C LEU A 42 -3.02 3.59 -12.87
N GLY A 43 -1.89 3.52 -12.18
CA GLY A 43 -1.79 3.93 -10.79
C GLY A 43 -0.68 3.21 -10.04
N PHE A 44 -0.62 3.48 -8.73
CA PHE A 44 0.28 2.84 -7.80
C PHE A 44 -0.44 1.79 -6.95
N LEU A 45 0.22 0.65 -6.74
CA LEU A 45 -0.14 -0.34 -5.74
C LEU A 45 0.85 -0.22 -4.58
N VAL A 46 0.37 0.08 -3.39
CA VAL A 46 1.21 0.39 -2.23
C VAL A 46 0.99 -0.63 -1.11
N SER A 47 2.08 -1.15 -0.56
CA SER A 47 2.05 -1.97 0.64
C SER A 47 3.25 -1.65 1.53
N ALA A 48 3.16 -1.99 2.81
CA ALA A 48 4.28 -1.88 3.75
C ALA A 48 5.35 -2.98 3.54
N GLY A 49 5.09 -3.94 2.67
CA GLY A 49 5.92 -5.12 2.45
C GLY A 49 5.33 -6.38 3.10
N ALA A 50 6.19 -7.30 3.51
CA ALA A 50 5.82 -8.61 4.06
C ALA A 50 5.03 -8.54 5.36
N MET A 51 5.29 -7.51 6.14
CA MET A 51 4.80 -7.38 7.50
C MET A 51 4.32 -5.95 7.75
N ASP A 52 3.55 -5.79 8.79
CA ASP A 52 3.21 -4.47 9.32
C ASP A 52 4.47 -3.70 9.72
N SER A 53 4.58 -2.44 9.30
CA SER A 53 5.77 -1.63 9.51
C SER A 53 6.06 -1.39 10.99
N MET A 54 5.03 -1.21 11.81
CA MET A 54 5.20 -1.00 13.24
C MET A 54 5.72 -2.27 13.94
N VAL A 55 5.24 -3.45 13.51
CA VAL A 55 5.73 -4.74 14.01
C VAL A 55 7.17 -5.00 13.54
N SER A 56 7.52 -4.57 12.33
CA SER A 56 8.91 -4.66 11.84
C SER A 56 9.87 -3.73 12.58
N ASN A 57 9.41 -2.53 12.92
CA ASN A 57 10.27 -1.49 13.51
C ASN A 57 10.39 -1.61 15.03
N TYR A 58 9.40 -2.19 15.71
CA TYR A 58 9.34 -2.19 17.18
C TYR A 58 9.14 -3.60 17.76
N THR A 59 9.65 -3.78 18.97
CA THR A 59 9.35 -4.95 19.80
C THR A 59 7.98 -4.78 20.49
N ALA A 60 7.48 -5.85 21.11
CA ALA A 60 6.26 -5.80 21.93
C ALA A 60 6.33 -4.80 23.10
N ASN A 61 7.52 -4.46 23.55
CA ASN A 61 7.76 -3.47 24.63
C ASN A 61 8.05 -2.06 24.08
N ASN A 62 7.61 -1.74 22.87
CA ASN A 62 7.81 -0.43 22.23
C ASN A 62 9.29 -0.01 22.05
N LYS A 63 10.23 -0.94 22.04
CA LYS A 63 11.64 -0.64 21.80
C LYS A 63 11.93 -0.76 20.31
N PRO A 64 12.64 0.19 19.68
CA PRO A 64 13.10 0.05 18.31
C PRO A 64 13.92 -1.23 18.14
N ARG A 65 13.70 -1.95 17.03
CA ARG A 65 14.53 -3.10 16.67
C ARG A 65 15.85 -2.63 16.07
N SER A 66 16.92 -3.36 16.35
CA SER A 66 18.24 -3.12 15.76
C SER A 66 18.36 -3.65 14.35
N GLU A 67 17.49 -4.58 13.96
CA GLU A 67 17.50 -5.25 12.66
C GLU A 67 16.10 -5.28 12.04
N ASP A 68 16.03 -5.20 10.71
CA ASP A 68 14.82 -5.48 9.92
C ASP A 68 15.11 -6.62 8.95
N ALA A 69 14.66 -7.83 9.28
CA ALA A 69 14.86 -9.03 8.47
C ALA A 69 14.29 -8.92 7.03
N TYR A 70 13.47 -7.92 6.75
CA TYR A 70 12.85 -7.68 5.45
C TYR A 70 13.47 -6.49 4.69
N ALA A 71 14.46 -5.83 5.28
CA ALA A 71 15.23 -4.79 4.63
C ALA A 71 16.50 -5.36 3.98
N HIS A 72 17.03 -4.66 3.00
CA HIS A 72 18.30 -5.04 2.38
C HIS A 72 19.43 -5.01 3.42
N GLY A 73 20.19 -6.10 3.48
CA GLY A 73 21.27 -6.24 4.47
C GLY A 73 20.81 -6.37 5.93
N GLY A 74 19.51 -6.51 6.19
CA GLY A 74 18.97 -6.60 7.55
C GLY A 74 19.00 -5.29 8.34
N VAL A 75 19.29 -4.17 7.68
CA VAL A 75 19.50 -2.86 8.34
C VAL A 75 18.16 -2.24 8.72
N ALA A 76 17.98 -1.91 10.01
CA ALA A 76 16.81 -1.20 10.51
C ALA A 76 16.83 0.29 10.09
N GLY A 77 15.65 0.93 10.09
CA GLY A 77 15.49 2.36 9.86
C GLY A 77 15.27 2.78 8.40
N HIS A 78 15.29 1.85 7.44
CA HIS A 78 14.93 2.12 6.04
C HIS A 78 13.42 2.15 5.82
N ARG A 79 12.67 1.46 6.66
CA ARG A 79 11.21 1.42 6.60
C ARG A 79 10.63 2.49 7.50
N PRO A 80 9.77 3.40 6.99
CA PRO A 80 9.11 4.37 7.86
C PRO A 80 8.06 3.68 8.75
N ASP A 81 7.78 4.29 9.89
CA ASP A 81 6.62 3.95 10.69
C ASP A 81 5.34 4.19 9.88
N ARG A 82 4.38 3.26 9.97
CA ARG A 82 3.15 3.30 9.17
C ARG A 82 3.43 3.49 7.68
N ALA A 83 4.31 2.62 7.17
CA ALA A 83 4.91 2.73 5.84
C ALA A 83 3.89 2.96 4.72
N THR A 84 2.74 2.29 4.76
CA THR A 84 1.67 2.49 3.77
C THR A 84 1.21 3.95 3.72
N ASN A 85 0.99 4.60 4.88
CA ASN A 85 0.58 6.00 4.93
C ASN A 85 1.65 6.92 4.35
N ILE A 86 2.91 6.72 4.76
CA ILE A 86 4.02 7.55 4.32
C ILE A 86 4.26 7.42 2.82
N TYR A 87 4.23 6.19 2.28
CA TYR A 87 4.42 5.97 0.85
C TYR A 87 3.29 6.60 0.01
N VAL A 88 2.03 6.49 0.45
CA VAL A 88 0.91 7.16 -0.22
C VAL A 88 1.08 8.68 -0.19
N GLN A 89 1.48 9.25 0.95
CA GLN A 89 1.74 10.69 1.04
C GLN A 89 2.83 11.13 0.07
N LYS A 90 3.95 10.39 -0.03
CA LYS A 90 5.03 10.68 -0.97
C LYS A 90 4.60 10.55 -2.43
N ILE A 91 3.79 9.57 -2.77
CA ILE A 91 3.20 9.44 -4.11
C ILE A 91 2.30 10.64 -4.42
N ARG A 92 1.47 11.09 -3.47
CA ARG A 92 0.61 12.27 -3.64
C ARG A 92 1.41 13.58 -3.76
N GLU A 93 2.56 13.66 -3.10
CA GLU A 93 3.52 14.75 -3.25
C GLU A 93 4.18 14.72 -4.64
N ALA A 94 4.59 13.54 -5.11
CA ALA A 94 5.20 13.36 -6.41
C ALA A 94 4.22 13.62 -7.58
N TYR A 95 2.98 13.12 -7.46
CA TYR A 95 2.00 13.11 -8.55
C TYR A 95 0.60 13.47 -8.05
N LYS A 96 0.04 14.53 -8.61
CA LYS A 96 -1.35 14.92 -8.34
C LYS A 96 -2.32 14.10 -9.19
N GLY A 97 -3.39 13.62 -8.57
CA GLY A 97 -4.51 12.98 -9.29
C GLY A 97 -4.27 11.55 -9.79
N VAL A 98 -3.12 10.95 -9.49
CA VAL A 98 -2.85 9.55 -9.84
C VAL A 98 -3.71 8.61 -8.97
N ASN A 99 -4.14 7.47 -9.53
CA ASN A 99 -4.80 6.44 -8.73
C ASN A 99 -3.80 5.80 -7.76
N VAL A 100 -4.19 5.68 -6.49
CA VAL A 100 -3.39 5.01 -5.46
C VAL A 100 -4.24 3.99 -4.74
N LEU A 101 -3.84 2.73 -4.87
CA LEU A 101 -4.43 1.59 -4.21
C LEU A 101 -3.50 1.13 -3.09
N ILE A 102 -4.06 0.73 -1.97
CA ILE A 102 -3.30 0.17 -0.86
C ILE A 102 -3.72 -1.27 -0.60
N GLY A 103 -2.77 -2.08 -0.16
CA GLY A 103 -3.02 -3.49 0.14
C GLY A 103 -1.93 -4.09 1.03
N GLY A 104 -1.89 -5.41 1.08
CA GLY A 104 -1.00 -6.14 1.96
C GLY A 104 -1.49 -6.19 3.41
N ILE A 105 -0.68 -6.78 4.30
CA ILE A 105 -1.09 -7.09 5.67
C ILE A 105 -1.37 -5.83 6.49
N GLU A 106 -0.54 -4.80 6.38
CA GLU A 106 -0.72 -3.55 7.13
C GLU A 106 -2.05 -2.86 6.79
N ALA A 107 -2.37 -2.75 5.51
CA ALA A 107 -3.63 -2.18 5.06
C ALA A 107 -4.83 -3.07 5.45
N SER A 108 -4.70 -4.38 5.30
CA SER A 108 -5.76 -5.34 5.63
C SER A 108 -6.14 -5.32 7.10
N LEU A 109 -5.16 -5.26 8.00
CA LEU A 109 -5.39 -5.19 9.45
C LEU A 109 -6.01 -3.87 9.89
N ARG A 110 -5.75 -2.77 9.17
CA ARG A 110 -6.21 -1.42 9.49
C ARG A 110 -7.33 -0.91 8.56
N ARG A 111 -8.00 -1.81 7.82
CA ARG A 111 -9.06 -1.43 6.88
C ARG A 111 -10.30 -0.80 7.52
N THR A 112 -10.53 -1.09 8.78
CA THR A 112 -11.60 -0.51 9.60
C THR A 112 -11.02 0.33 10.73
N SER A 113 -11.84 0.87 11.60
CA SER A 113 -11.38 1.47 12.85
C SER A 113 -10.65 0.41 13.67
N HIS A 114 -9.52 0.78 14.27
CA HIS A 114 -8.65 -0.15 14.97
C HIS A 114 -7.98 0.53 16.17
N TYR A 115 -7.64 -0.27 17.18
CA TYR A 115 -6.81 0.17 18.28
C TYR A 115 -5.34 0.19 17.84
N ASP A 116 -4.69 1.34 17.99
CA ASP A 116 -3.27 1.53 17.75
C ASP A 116 -2.49 1.43 19.06
N TYR A 117 -1.84 0.30 19.25
CA TYR A 117 -1.09 -0.01 20.46
C TYR A 117 0.01 1.02 20.77
N TRP A 118 0.71 1.50 19.75
CA TRP A 118 1.85 2.42 19.91
C TRP A 118 1.45 3.82 20.37
N THR A 119 0.26 4.28 20.00
CA THR A 119 -0.27 5.58 20.42
C THR A 119 -1.35 5.46 21.51
N ASN A 120 -1.72 4.24 21.89
CA ASN A 120 -2.80 3.95 22.84
C ASN A 120 -4.11 4.67 22.50
N THR A 121 -4.48 4.65 21.21
CA THR A 121 -5.67 5.34 20.70
C THR A 121 -6.43 4.48 19.71
N VAL A 122 -7.73 4.74 19.55
CA VAL A 122 -8.51 4.20 18.46
C VAL A 122 -8.31 5.09 17.23
N LYS A 123 -7.86 4.50 16.15
CA LYS A 123 -7.69 5.18 14.86
C LYS A 123 -8.78 4.78 13.88
N ARG A 124 -9.08 5.66 12.96
CA ARG A 124 -9.97 5.37 11.84
C ARG A 124 -9.28 4.49 10.80
N SER A 125 -10.01 4.06 9.79
CA SER A 125 -9.47 3.26 8.68
C SER A 125 -8.21 3.89 8.05
N ILE A 126 -7.22 3.06 7.76
CA ILE A 126 -6.00 3.45 7.03
C ILE A 126 -6.32 4.03 5.64
N LEU A 127 -7.43 3.63 5.02
CA LEU A 127 -7.88 4.20 3.75
C LEU A 127 -8.13 5.71 3.86
N LEU A 128 -8.74 6.14 4.96
CA LEU A 128 -8.99 7.55 5.23
C LEU A 128 -7.71 8.30 5.66
N ASP A 129 -6.87 7.67 6.46
CA ASP A 129 -5.66 8.30 6.99
C ASP A 129 -4.58 8.46 5.91
N SER A 130 -4.42 7.47 5.02
CA SER A 130 -3.48 7.52 3.90
C SER A 130 -3.96 8.42 2.75
N LYS A 131 -5.28 8.65 2.63
CA LYS A 131 -5.92 9.28 1.46
C LYS A 131 -5.72 8.49 0.17
N ALA A 132 -5.59 7.16 0.27
CA ALA A 132 -5.63 6.29 -0.90
C ALA A 132 -7.06 6.26 -1.50
N ASP A 133 -7.17 5.82 -2.75
CA ASP A 133 -8.45 5.79 -3.46
C ASP A 133 -9.25 4.52 -3.19
N LEU A 134 -8.53 3.39 -3.00
CA LEU A 134 -9.13 2.07 -2.80
C LEU A 134 -8.19 1.21 -1.96
N LEU A 135 -8.74 0.32 -1.14
CA LEU A 135 -7.99 -0.65 -0.36
C LEU A 135 -8.40 -2.06 -0.79
N MET A 136 -7.41 -2.91 -1.04
CA MET A 136 -7.59 -4.35 -1.25
C MET A 136 -7.14 -5.11 0.00
N TYR A 137 -7.90 -6.13 0.41
CA TYR A 137 -7.56 -6.96 1.55
C TYR A 137 -7.73 -8.46 1.25
N GLY A 138 -7.04 -9.29 2.01
CA GLY A 138 -7.05 -10.74 1.84
C GLY A 138 -6.25 -11.21 0.62
N MET A 139 -6.69 -12.30 0.00
CA MET A 139 -6.10 -12.86 -1.22
C MET A 139 -6.55 -12.00 -2.42
N GLY A 140 -5.69 -11.06 -2.81
CA GLY A 140 -6.05 -9.98 -3.73
C GLY A 140 -5.91 -10.27 -5.23
N GLU A 141 -5.54 -11.48 -5.65
CA GLU A 141 -5.19 -11.79 -7.04
C GLU A 141 -6.32 -11.51 -8.02
N HIS A 142 -7.53 -12.01 -7.71
CA HIS A 142 -8.70 -11.75 -8.56
C HIS A 142 -9.12 -10.29 -8.54
N SER A 143 -9.15 -9.68 -7.36
CA SER A 143 -9.48 -8.26 -7.20
C SER A 143 -8.51 -7.37 -7.95
N LEU A 144 -7.22 -7.71 -7.95
CA LEU A 144 -6.18 -6.96 -8.64
C LEU A 144 -6.40 -6.93 -10.15
N LEU A 145 -6.72 -8.07 -10.77
CA LEU A 145 -6.99 -8.14 -12.20
C LEU A 145 -8.27 -7.39 -12.59
N GLU A 146 -9.33 -7.54 -11.80
CA GLU A 146 -10.59 -6.85 -12.03
C GLU A 146 -10.41 -5.32 -11.93
N ILE A 147 -9.71 -4.85 -10.90
CA ILE A 147 -9.39 -3.43 -10.73
C ILE A 147 -8.50 -2.92 -11.88
N ALA A 148 -7.47 -3.67 -12.27
CA ALA A 148 -6.58 -3.27 -13.35
C ALA A 148 -7.34 -3.15 -14.69
N ALA A 149 -8.31 -4.03 -14.96
CA ALA A 149 -9.18 -3.94 -16.12
C ALA A 149 -10.05 -2.67 -16.09
N LEU A 150 -10.70 -2.39 -14.97
CA LEU A 150 -11.51 -1.18 -14.78
C LEU A 150 -10.69 0.12 -14.93
N LEU A 151 -9.49 0.14 -14.37
CA LEU A 151 -8.57 1.27 -14.54
C LEU A 151 -8.15 1.45 -16.00
N ARG A 152 -7.94 0.36 -16.75
CA ARG A 152 -7.61 0.39 -18.18
C ARG A 152 -8.77 0.92 -19.01
N GLU A 153 -10.01 0.69 -18.59
CA GLU A 153 -11.22 1.26 -19.19
C GLU A 153 -11.43 2.73 -18.82
N GLY A 154 -10.54 3.32 -18.01
CA GLY A 154 -10.60 4.72 -17.60
C GLY A 154 -11.46 5.00 -16.37
N ILE A 155 -11.92 3.96 -15.65
CA ILE A 155 -12.69 4.12 -14.40
C ILE A 155 -11.71 4.47 -13.28
N PRO A 156 -11.80 5.66 -12.65
CA PRO A 156 -10.90 6.02 -11.56
C PRO A 156 -11.06 5.09 -10.35
N ALA A 157 -9.96 4.78 -9.66
CA ALA A 157 -9.98 3.88 -8.50
C ALA A 157 -11.00 4.27 -7.42
N ARG A 158 -11.18 5.58 -7.19
CA ARG A 158 -12.18 6.11 -6.24
C ARG A 158 -13.64 5.86 -6.64
N GLN A 159 -13.92 5.44 -7.86
CA GLN A 159 -15.28 5.11 -8.34
C GLN A 159 -15.55 3.61 -8.36
N ILE A 160 -14.54 2.79 -8.15
CA ILE A 160 -14.68 1.32 -8.11
C ILE A 160 -15.38 0.94 -6.81
N ARG A 161 -16.50 0.19 -6.91
CA ARG A 161 -17.37 -0.18 -5.76
C ARG A 161 -17.62 -1.68 -5.63
N ASN A 162 -17.77 -2.40 -6.71
CA ASN A 162 -18.35 -3.75 -6.71
C ASN A 162 -17.30 -4.86 -6.81
N VAL A 163 -16.03 -4.57 -6.55
CA VAL A 163 -14.96 -5.58 -6.55
C VAL A 163 -14.87 -6.21 -5.17
N ARG A 164 -14.95 -7.54 -5.10
CA ARG A 164 -14.81 -8.29 -3.85
C ARG A 164 -13.43 -8.09 -3.24
N GLY A 165 -13.32 -8.12 -1.91
CA GLY A 165 -12.05 -7.95 -1.21
C GLY A 165 -11.55 -6.51 -1.23
N THR A 166 -12.40 -5.52 -1.44
CA THR A 166 -12.06 -4.11 -1.41
C THR A 166 -12.80 -3.34 -0.32
N CYS A 167 -12.18 -2.25 0.13
CA CYS A 167 -12.80 -1.22 0.94
C CYS A 167 -12.69 0.10 0.20
N TRP A 168 -13.78 0.84 0.20
CA TRP A 168 -13.88 2.20 -0.34
C TRP A 168 -14.61 3.10 0.66
N TYR A 169 -14.56 4.39 0.46
CA TYR A 169 -15.29 5.32 1.32
C TYR A 169 -16.20 6.23 0.50
N THR A 170 -17.26 6.70 1.14
CA THR A 170 -18.18 7.71 0.59
C THR A 170 -18.49 8.75 1.66
N SER A 171 -18.66 9.99 1.24
CA SER A 171 -19.17 11.06 2.09
C SER A 171 -20.70 11.11 2.12
N ARG A 172 -21.37 10.33 1.27
CA ARG A 172 -22.83 10.24 1.30
C ARG A 172 -23.26 9.42 2.51
N LYS A 173 -24.17 9.97 3.30
CA LYS A 173 -24.96 9.20 4.26
C LYS A 173 -26.02 8.49 3.42
N GLU A 174 -25.90 7.17 3.30
CA GLU A 174 -26.95 6.32 2.78
C GLU A 174 -28.03 6.15 3.85
#